data_83b7afb2371b04589ec959e39c6e9999
#
_entry.id   83b7afb2371b04589ec959e39c6e9999
#
_cell.length_a   1.000
_cell.length_b   1.000
_cell.length_c   1.000
_cell.angle_alpha   90.00
_cell.angle_beta   90.00
_cell.angle_gamma   90.00
#
_symmetry.space_group_name_H-M   'P 1'
#
loop_
_entity.id
_entity.type
_entity.pdbx_description
1 polymer ?
#
loop_
_entity_poly.entity_id
_entity_poly.type
_entity_poly.pdbx_seq_one_letter_code
_entity_poly.pdbx_strand_id
1 'polypeptide(L)'
;GYELQDRPPPDEDLRKKYMSKSKSFLMEKLESKVNDNSIFETLLVDTKVQIIRQIEIFSVPKNSNKSGPIVNPMKDDSLIIGIDSGRDIVRNLIKKRLVDRVEDGMIEEVQSLLDGGLHIDRLDYFGLEYKYVGLYLKNNLTKEEMIQELTTAIRRFAKRQRTWFRGMEKKGMEIHWIDPSQDKNPEETIQSMLKHE
;
A
#
# COMPACT_ATOMS: atom_id res chain seq x y z
N GLY A 1 19.43 -11.23 0.34
CA GLY A 1 18.60 -10.94 1.52
C GLY A 1 18.52 -9.45 1.71
N TYR A 2 17.32 -8.92 1.89
CA TYR A 2 17.11 -7.51 2.23
C TYR A 2 17.48 -7.34 3.71
N GLU A 3 18.51 -6.55 4.02
CA GLU A 3 18.69 -6.03 5.36
C GLU A 3 17.68 -4.90 5.57
N LEU A 4 16.67 -5.17 6.37
CA LEU A 4 15.78 -4.12 6.86
C LEU A 4 16.59 -3.23 7.80
N GLN A 5 16.89 -2.00 7.37
CA GLN A 5 17.51 -1.04 8.27
C GLN A 5 16.55 -0.68 9.41
N ASP A 6 17.05 -0.69 10.62
CA ASP A 6 16.35 -0.17 11.79
C ASP A 6 16.08 1.32 11.60
N ARG A 7 14.87 1.65 11.22
CA ARG A 7 14.41 3.04 11.17
C ARG A 7 14.01 3.48 12.57
N PRO A 8 14.25 4.72 12.97
CA PRO A 8 13.80 5.21 14.27
C PRO A 8 12.30 5.01 14.42
N PRO A 9 11.79 4.74 15.64
CA PRO A 9 10.37 4.66 15.89
C PRO A 9 9.67 5.97 15.51
N PRO A 10 8.36 5.93 15.26
CA PRO A 10 7.58 7.16 15.04
C PRO A 10 7.69 8.11 16.22
N ASP A 11 7.89 9.41 15.93
CA ASP A 11 7.89 10.50 16.90
C ASP A 11 6.51 11.18 16.93
N GLU A 12 5.71 10.81 17.93
CA GLU A 12 4.33 11.30 18.05
C GLU A 12 4.24 12.82 18.27
N ASP A 13 5.18 13.40 19.00
CA ASP A 13 5.19 14.84 19.28
C ASP A 13 5.57 15.64 18.04
N LEU A 14 6.55 15.15 17.29
CA LEU A 14 6.93 15.72 16.00
C LEU A 14 5.77 15.61 14.99
N ARG A 15 5.06 14.50 14.96
CA ARG A 15 3.88 14.30 14.11
C ARG A 15 2.77 15.30 14.44
N LYS A 16 2.39 15.43 15.71
CA LYS A 16 1.39 16.40 16.16
C LYS A 16 1.78 17.81 15.75
N LYS A 17 3.06 18.20 15.97
CA LYS A 17 3.60 19.51 15.61
C LYS A 17 3.52 19.81 14.12
N TYR A 18 3.81 18.83 13.27
CA TYR A 18 3.94 19.05 11.83
C TYR A 18 2.66 18.78 11.03
N MET A 19 1.71 18.02 11.55
CA MET A 19 0.45 17.72 10.84
C MET A 19 -0.37 18.99 10.51
N SER A 20 -0.30 20.02 11.34
CA SER A 20 -0.97 21.32 11.11
C SER A 20 -0.28 22.20 10.07
N LYS A 21 0.96 21.90 9.67
CA LYS A 21 1.75 22.71 8.75
C LYS A 21 1.39 22.44 7.28
N SER A 22 1.68 23.40 6.40
CA SER A 22 1.49 23.23 4.95
C SER A 22 2.48 22.21 4.37
N LYS A 23 2.14 21.61 3.21
CA LYS A 23 3.04 20.69 2.52
C LYS A 23 4.33 21.41 2.09
N SER A 24 4.25 22.66 1.62
CA SER A 24 5.42 23.46 1.23
C SER A 24 6.39 23.68 2.38
N PHE A 25 5.87 24.05 3.56
CA PHE A 25 6.70 24.19 4.76
C PHE A 25 7.42 22.87 5.14
N LEU A 26 6.71 21.75 5.03
CA LEU A 26 7.30 20.43 5.33
C LEU A 26 8.38 20.05 4.33
N MET A 27 8.20 20.37 3.05
CA MET A 27 9.21 20.12 2.01
C MET A 27 10.48 20.96 2.28
N GLU A 28 10.35 22.26 2.52
CA GLU A 28 11.47 23.14 2.86
C GLU A 28 12.22 22.63 4.11
N LYS A 29 11.46 22.19 5.12
CA LYS A 29 12.03 21.60 6.34
C LYS A 29 12.78 20.30 6.09
N LEU A 30 12.28 19.46 5.19
CA LEU A 30 12.95 18.22 4.77
C LEU A 30 14.22 18.53 3.98
N GLU A 31 14.17 19.45 3.01
CA GLU A 31 15.31 19.90 2.23
C GLU A 31 16.45 20.41 3.13
N SER A 32 16.12 21.19 4.17
CA SER A 32 17.11 21.69 5.14
C SER A 32 17.81 20.58 5.96
N LYS A 33 17.30 19.36 5.93
CA LYS A 33 17.86 18.21 6.66
C LYS A 33 18.57 17.19 5.76
N VAL A 34 18.22 17.17 4.48
CA VAL A 34 18.82 16.29 3.48
C VAL A 34 19.94 17.05 2.80
N ASN A 35 21.19 16.73 3.15
CA ASN A 35 22.38 17.40 2.59
C ASN A 35 22.76 16.95 1.17
N ASP A 36 22.04 15.98 0.60
CA ASP A 36 22.33 15.36 -0.70
C ASP A 36 21.11 15.39 -1.59
N ASN A 37 21.16 16.16 -2.66
CA ASN A 37 20.07 16.31 -3.62
C ASN A 37 19.72 14.97 -4.31
N SER A 38 20.69 14.08 -4.53
CA SER A 38 20.44 12.78 -5.15
C SER A 38 19.56 11.90 -4.26
N ILE A 39 19.76 11.96 -2.96
CA ILE A 39 18.92 11.28 -1.97
C ILE A 39 17.52 11.91 -1.94
N PHE A 40 17.44 13.23 -1.98
CA PHE A 40 16.17 13.95 -1.92
C PHE A 40 15.22 13.57 -3.06
N GLU A 41 15.73 13.45 -4.29
CA GLU A 41 14.94 13.05 -5.48
C GLU A 41 14.34 11.65 -5.38
N THR A 42 14.92 10.80 -4.56
CA THR A 42 14.47 9.41 -4.37
C THR A 42 13.45 9.23 -3.24
N LEU A 43 13.22 10.28 -2.44
CA LEU A 43 12.32 10.19 -1.29
C LEU A 43 10.85 10.14 -1.71
N LEU A 44 10.05 9.31 -1.01
CA LEU A 44 8.61 9.32 -1.13
C LEU A 44 8.05 10.51 -0.33
N VAL A 45 7.59 11.54 -1.04
CA VAL A 45 7.12 12.81 -0.49
C VAL A 45 5.76 13.26 -1.04
N ASP A 46 4.94 12.30 -1.48
CA ASP A 46 3.63 12.58 -2.09
C ASP A 46 2.61 13.11 -1.08
N THR A 47 2.66 12.63 0.15
CA THR A 47 1.73 13.01 1.22
C THR A 47 2.45 13.69 2.39
N LYS A 48 1.71 14.50 3.18
CA LYS A 48 2.26 15.10 4.41
C LYS A 48 2.83 14.05 5.37
N VAL A 49 2.14 12.91 5.51
CA VAL A 49 2.57 11.83 6.41
C VAL A 49 3.92 11.25 5.96
N GLN A 50 4.11 11.07 4.65
CA GLN A 50 5.39 10.62 4.10
C GLN A 50 6.50 11.64 4.34
N ILE A 51 6.25 12.94 4.10
CA ILE A 51 7.24 14.00 4.34
C ILE A 51 7.62 14.05 5.82
N ILE A 52 6.65 14.02 6.74
CA ILE A 52 6.89 13.98 8.18
C ILE A 52 7.74 12.76 8.54
N ARG A 53 7.45 11.59 7.98
CA ARG A 53 8.24 10.38 8.21
C ARG A 53 9.68 10.53 7.75
N GLN A 54 9.92 11.17 6.63
CA GLN A 54 11.30 11.48 6.19
C GLN A 54 11.97 12.46 7.16
N ILE A 55 11.27 13.51 7.60
CA ILE A 55 11.81 14.43 8.61
C ILE A 55 12.19 13.70 9.92
N GLU A 56 11.37 12.74 10.39
CA GLU A 56 11.70 11.89 11.55
C GLU A 56 13.03 11.16 11.32
N ILE A 57 13.18 10.48 10.17
CA ILE A 57 14.36 9.69 9.83
C ILE A 57 15.62 10.56 9.79
N PHE A 58 15.55 11.70 9.10
CA PHE A 58 16.70 12.62 8.96
C PHE A 58 16.97 13.49 10.20
N SER A 59 16.10 13.44 11.22
CA SER A 59 16.30 14.17 12.49
C SER A 59 17.14 13.39 13.49
N VAL A 60 17.35 12.10 13.27
CA VAL A 60 18.18 11.28 14.15
C VAL A 60 19.66 11.56 13.91
N PRO A 61 20.46 11.86 14.94
CA PRO A 61 21.91 12.08 14.78
C PRO A 61 22.61 10.89 14.13
N LYS A 62 23.50 11.15 13.17
CA LYS A 62 24.27 10.12 12.42
C LYS A 62 25.24 9.26 13.27
N ASN A 63 25.28 9.43 14.59
CA ASN A 63 26.17 8.65 15.48
C ASN A 63 25.68 7.23 15.81
N SER A 64 24.48 6.85 15.43
CA SER A 64 24.15 5.44 15.28
C SER A 64 24.69 5.01 13.90
N ASN A 65 25.49 3.96 13.82
CA ASN A 65 25.97 3.33 12.56
C ASN A 65 24.83 2.83 11.63
N LYS A 66 23.67 3.44 11.69
CA LYS A 66 22.42 3.09 11.03
C LYS A 66 22.00 4.26 10.17
N SER A 67 22.56 4.29 9.00
CA SER A 67 22.50 5.28 7.96
C SER A 67 21.10 5.61 7.47
N GLY A 68 20.94 6.76 6.81
CA GLY A 68 19.76 7.25 6.14
C GLY A 68 19.08 6.28 5.16
N PRO A 69 18.09 6.74 4.40
CA PRO A 69 17.33 5.87 3.52
C PRO A 69 18.27 5.15 2.57
N ILE A 70 18.30 3.82 2.63
CA ILE A 70 18.83 3.07 1.51
C ILE A 70 17.78 3.21 0.43
N VAL A 71 18.12 4.00 -0.56
CA VAL A 71 17.64 3.77 -1.89
C VAL A 71 18.45 2.58 -2.38
N ASN A 72 17.94 1.37 -2.19
CA ASN A 72 18.37 0.29 -3.05
C ASN A 72 17.72 0.60 -4.39
N PRO A 73 18.46 1.05 -5.40
CA PRO A 73 17.97 0.92 -6.75
C PRO A 73 17.58 -0.55 -6.88
N MET A 74 16.37 -0.83 -7.40
CA MET A 74 16.07 -2.18 -7.81
C MET A 74 17.26 -2.61 -8.65
N LYS A 75 17.87 -3.73 -8.29
CA LYS A 75 18.99 -4.26 -9.08
C LYS A 75 18.51 -4.33 -10.51
N ASP A 76 19.37 -4.00 -11.45
CA ASP A 76 19.09 -4.03 -12.90
C ASP A 76 18.55 -5.40 -13.37
N ASP A 77 18.70 -6.45 -12.56
CA ASP A 77 18.25 -7.83 -12.77
C ASP A 77 16.82 -8.11 -12.24
N SER A 78 15.96 -7.12 -12.04
CA SER A 78 14.63 -7.34 -11.50
C SER A 78 13.56 -7.27 -12.59
N LEU A 79 12.89 -8.40 -12.85
CA LEU A 79 11.70 -8.46 -13.70
C LEU A 79 10.44 -8.09 -12.91
N ILE A 80 9.76 -7.02 -13.30
CA ILE A 80 8.49 -6.62 -12.70
C ILE A 80 7.35 -7.04 -13.62
N ILE A 81 6.50 -7.93 -13.13
CA ILE A 81 5.32 -8.39 -13.85
C ILE A 81 4.09 -7.75 -13.22
N GLY A 82 3.29 -7.06 -14.05
CA GLY A 82 2.00 -6.51 -13.69
C GLY A 82 0.87 -7.37 -14.24
N ILE A 83 -0.18 -7.60 -13.44
CA ILE A 83 -1.38 -8.32 -13.89
C ILE A 83 -2.53 -7.31 -13.99
N ASP A 84 -3.11 -7.14 -15.19
CA ASP A 84 -4.24 -6.24 -15.41
C ASP A 84 -5.22 -6.81 -16.46
N SER A 85 -6.33 -7.37 -16.00
CA SER A 85 -7.42 -7.87 -16.87
C SER A 85 -8.36 -6.77 -17.36
N GLY A 86 -7.98 -5.51 -17.22
CA GLY A 86 -8.83 -4.38 -17.59
C GLY A 86 -9.87 -4.04 -16.52
N ARG A 87 -10.40 -2.81 -16.65
CA ARG A 87 -11.21 -2.17 -15.60
C ARG A 87 -12.53 -2.89 -15.33
N ASP A 88 -13.22 -3.31 -16.38
CA ASP A 88 -14.59 -3.83 -16.25
C ASP A 88 -14.58 -5.27 -15.75
N ILE A 89 -13.61 -6.07 -16.18
CA ILE A 89 -13.39 -7.42 -15.69
C ILE A 89 -13.04 -7.37 -14.20
N VAL A 90 -12.08 -6.52 -13.80
CA VAL A 90 -11.69 -6.34 -12.39
C VAL A 90 -12.88 -5.91 -11.53
N ARG A 91 -13.75 -5.02 -12.01
CA ARG A 91 -14.96 -4.59 -11.27
C ARG A 91 -15.92 -5.72 -11.02
N ASN A 92 -16.12 -6.59 -12.01
CA ASN A 92 -17.01 -7.75 -11.90
C ASN A 92 -16.40 -8.81 -10.97
N LEU A 93 -15.11 -9.09 -11.09
CA LEU A 93 -14.39 -10.01 -10.22
C LEU A 93 -14.43 -9.55 -8.74
N ILE A 94 -14.25 -8.26 -8.47
CA ILE A 94 -14.36 -7.69 -7.12
C ILE A 94 -15.74 -8.00 -6.52
N LYS A 95 -16.81 -7.73 -7.27
CA LYS A 95 -18.17 -7.97 -6.77
C LYS A 95 -18.43 -9.46 -6.52
N LYS A 96 -18.06 -10.31 -7.49
CA LYS A 96 -18.23 -11.77 -7.37
C LYS A 96 -17.48 -12.29 -6.16
N ARG A 97 -16.16 -12.02 -6.08
CA ARG A 97 -15.31 -12.48 -4.97
C ARG A 97 -15.85 -12.02 -3.61
N LEU A 98 -16.36 -10.79 -3.50
CA LEU A 98 -16.91 -10.31 -2.24
C LEU A 98 -18.16 -11.08 -1.83
N VAL A 99 -19.09 -11.34 -2.78
CA VAL A 99 -20.28 -12.14 -2.50
C VAL A 99 -19.91 -13.55 -2.07
N ASP A 100 -19.04 -14.21 -2.84
CA ASP A 100 -18.53 -15.55 -2.53
C ASP A 100 -17.90 -15.58 -1.12
N ARG A 101 -17.04 -14.60 -0.78
CA ARG A 101 -16.41 -14.50 0.56
C ARG A 101 -17.41 -14.31 1.70
N VAL A 102 -18.49 -13.55 1.47
CA VAL A 102 -19.55 -13.38 2.48
C VAL A 102 -20.34 -14.68 2.69
N GLU A 103 -20.57 -15.44 1.60
CA GLU A 103 -21.27 -16.73 1.65
C GLU A 103 -20.37 -17.83 2.28
N ASP A 104 -19.05 -17.74 2.08
CA ASP A 104 -18.04 -18.67 2.62
C ASP A 104 -17.70 -18.39 4.10
N GLY A 105 -18.43 -17.53 4.80
CA GLY A 105 -18.30 -17.34 6.24
C GLY A 105 -17.37 -16.21 6.67
N MET A 106 -17.17 -15.17 5.84
CA MET A 106 -16.34 -14.01 6.20
C MET A 106 -16.85 -13.29 7.47
N ILE A 107 -18.16 -13.24 7.68
CA ILE A 107 -18.73 -12.58 8.85
C ILE A 107 -18.45 -13.42 10.10
N GLU A 108 -18.63 -14.71 10.00
CA GLU A 108 -18.40 -15.69 11.06
C GLU A 108 -16.92 -15.75 11.46
N GLU A 109 -16.00 -15.63 10.48
CA GLU A 109 -14.56 -15.52 10.73
C GLU A 109 -14.25 -14.31 11.62
N VAL A 110 -14.76 -13.13 11.28
CA VAL A 110 -14.54 -11.91 12.08
C VAL A 110 -15.18 -12.00 13.45
N GLN A 111 -16.39 -12.56 13.54
CA GLN A 111 -17.08 -12.78 14.84
C GLN A 111 -16.23 -13.70 15.73
N SER A 112 -15.72 -14.79 15.19
CA SER A 112 -14.85 -15.73 15.93
C SER A 112 -13.60 -15.07 16.50
N LEU A 113 -12.99 -14.14 15.75
CA LEU A 113 -11.83 -13.37 16.24
C LEU A 113 -12.20 -12.44 17.41
N LEU A 114 -13.38 -11.82 17.35
CA LEU A 114 -13.89 -10.98 18.45
C LEU A 114 -14.21 -11.81 19.69
N ASP A 115 -14.84 -12.96 19.52
CA ASP A 115 -15.14 -13.92 20.60
C ASP A 115 -13.84 -14.47 21.23
N GLY A 116 -12.78 -14.59 20.42
CA GLY A 116 -11.43 -14.92 20.85
C GLY A 116 -10.67 -13.80 21.59
N GLY A 117 -11.32 -12.64 21.83
CA GLY A 117 -10.77 -11.53 22.59
C GLY A 117 -10.09 -10.43 21.76
N LEU A 118 -10.18 -10.46 20.43
CA LEU A 118 -9.73 -9.36 19.60
C LEU A 118 -10.63 -8.14 19.85
N HIS A 119 -10.02 -6.99 20.18
CA HIS A 119 -10.79 -5.76 20.34
C HIS A 119 -11.27 -5.25 18.97
N ILE A 120 -12.55 -4.89 18.89
CA ILE A 120 -13.23 -4.54 17.64
C ILE A 120 -12.58 -3.35 16.90
N ASP A 121 -11.98 -2.40 17.60
CA ASP A 121 -11.28 -1.26 17.00
C ASP A 121 -9.95 -1.65 16.31
N ARG A 122 -9.49 -2.88 16.52
CA ARG A 122 -8.32 -3.42 15.82
C ARG A 122 -8.64 -3.91 14.42
N LEU A 123 -9.91 -4.13 14.08
CA LEU A 123 -10.33 -4.63 12.77
C LEU A 123 -9.89 -3.73 11.61
N ASP A 124 -9.80 -2.42 11.82
CA ASP A 124 -9.31 -1.46 10.81
C ASP A 124 -7.89 -1.76 10.32
N TYR A 125 -7.05 -2.42 11.14
CA TYR A 125 -5.68 -2.79 10.77
C TYR A 125 -5.59 -4.03 9.87
N PHE A 126 -6.62 -4.87 9.88
CA PHE A 126 -6.63 -6.11 9.09
C PHE A 126 -7.10 -5.90 7.64
N GLY A 127 -7.59 -4.70 7.32
CA GLY A 127 -7.98 -4.32 5.97
C GLY A 127 -9.46 -3.99 5.80
N LEU A 128 -9.84 -3.75 4.55
CA LEU A 128 -11.19 -3.25 4.24
C LEU A 128 -12.29 -4.23 4.64
N GLU A 129 -12.11 -5.52 4.36
CA GLU A 129 -13.10 -6.55 4.64
C GLU A 129 -13.42 -6.58 6.14
N TYR A 130 -12.40 -6.67 6.99
CA TYR A 130 -12.57 -6.69 8.45
C TYR A 130 -13.18 -5.39 8.99
N LYS A 131 -12.76 -4.25 8.47
CA LYS A 131 -13.34 -2.95 8.83
C LYS A 131 -14.85 -2.90 8.60
N TYR A 132 -15.31 -3.26 7.40
CA TYR A 132 -16.72 -3.16 7.05
C TYR A 132 -17.58 -4.25 7.74
N VAL A 133 -17.03 -5.45 7.93
CA VAL A 133 -17.69 -6.47 8.77
C VAL A 133 -17.80 -5.98 10.22
N GLY A 134 -16.77 -5.31 10.76
CA GLY A 134 -16.84 -4.69 12.08
C GLY A 134 -17.92 -3.62 12.20
N LEU A 135 -18.16 -2.81 11.16
CA LEU A 135 -19.26 -1.84 11.13
C LEU A 135 -20.63 -2.54 11.11
N TYR A 136 -20.76 -3.63 10.37
CA TYR A 136 -21.97 -4.46 10.37
C TYR A 136 -22.24 -5.09 11.74
N LEU A 137 -21.21 -5.69 12.36
CA LEU A 137 -21.34 -6.32 13.69
C LEU A 137 -21.64 -5.31 14.82
N LYS A 138 -21.25 -4.04 14.63
CA LYS A 138 -21.65 -2.92 15.50
C LYS A 138 -23.07 -2.41 15.24
N ASN A 139 -23.82 -3.00 14.31
CA ASN A 139 -25.12 -2.52 13.83
C ASN A 139 -25.10 -1.10 13.23
N ASN A 140 -23.95 -0.66 12.72
CA ASN A 140 -23.83 0.63 12.04
C ASN A 140 -24.24 0.54 10.56
N LEU A 141 -24.26 -0.66 10.00
CA LEU A 141 -24.67 -0.97 8.62
C LEU A 141 -25.54 -2.23 8.61
N THR A 142 -26.48 -2.30 7.68
CA THR A 142 -27.10 -3.57 7.30
C THR A 142 -26.14 -4.43 6.50
N LYS A 143 -26.43 -5.71 6.28
CA LYS A 143 -25.61 -6.60 5.47
C LYS A 143 -25.50 -6.11 4.02
N GLU A 144 -26.58 -5.61 3.47
CA GLU A 144 -26.67 -5.05 2.13
C GLU A 144 -25.81 -3.79 1.99
N GLU A 145 -25.90 -2.86 2.94
CA GLU A 145 -25.08 -1.65 2.98
C GLU A 145 -23.60 -1.99 3.14
N MET A 146 -23.27 -2.93 4.01
CA MET A 146 -21.89 -3.42 4.16
C MET A 146 -21.32 -3.91 2.84
N ILE A 147 -22.02 -4.78 2.11
CA ILE A 147 -21.58 -5.31 0.82
C ILE A 147 -21.43 -4.18 -0.21
N GLN A 148 -22.35 -3.24 -0.26
CA GLN A 148 -22.34 -2.13 -1.21
C GLN A 148 -21.16 -1.18 -0.94
N GLU A 149 -20.97 -0.77 0.32
CA GLU A 149 -19.90 0.14 0.72
C GLU A 149 -18.52 -0.51 0.59
N LEU A 150 -18.38 -1.77 1.02
CA LEU A 150 -17.16 -2.53 0.88
C LEU A 150 -16.78 -2.73 -0.60
N THR A 151 -17.75 -3.07 -1.47
CA THR A 151 -17.52 -3.15 -2.92
C THR A 151 -16.96 -1.82 -3.45
N THR A 152 -17.52 -0.71 -3.02
CA THR A 152 -17.08 0.63 -3.43
C THR A 152 -15.68 0.93 -2.92
N ALA A 153 -15.37 0.57 -1.68
CA ALA A 153 -14.07 0.76 -1.08
C ALA A 153 -12.97 -0.06 -1.79
N ILE A 154 -13.25 -1.33 -2.10
CA ILE A 154 -12.32 -2.22 -2.84
C ILE A 154 -12.08 -1.68 -4.25
N ARG A 155 -13.11 -1.20 -4.97
CA ARG A 155 -12.96 -0.58 -6.29
C ARG A 155 -12.09 0.67 -6.26
N ARG A 156 -12.24 1.51 -5.22
CA ARG A 156 -11.36 2.67 -4.99
C ARG A 156 -9.92 2.25 -4.70
N PHE A 157 -9.74 1.18 -3.95
CA PHE A 157 -8.42 0.62 -3.67
C PHE A 157 -7.75 0.11 -4.94
N ALA A 158 -8.43 -0.69 -5.75
CA ALA A 158 -7.93 -1.17 -7.04
C ALA A 158 -7.56 -0.02 -8.00
N LYS A 159 -8.37 1.06 -8.03
CA LYS A 159 -8.03 2.27 -8.80
C LYS A 159 -6.72 2.91 -8.32
N ARG A 160 -6.50 2.99 -6.99
CA ARG A 160 -5.25 3.54 -6.44
C ARG A 160 -4.04 2.68 -6.78
N GLN A 161 -4.17 1.35 -6.73
CA GLN A 161 -3.11 0.43 -7.16
C GLN A 161 -2.68 0.68 -8.60
N ARG A 162 -3.63 0.76 -9.54
CA ARG A 162 -3.31 1.08 -10.95
C ARG A 162 -2.64 2.44 -11.11
N THR A 163 -3.08 3.45 -10.37
CA THR A 163 -2.45 4.78 -10.39
C THR A 163 -1.02 4.72 -9.86
N TRP A 164 -0.78 3.91 -8.84
CA TRP A 164 0.54 3.74 -8.25
C TRP A 164 1.51 3.04 -9.24
N PHE A 165 1.09 1.95 -9.88
CA PHE A 165 1.89 1.28 -10.90
C PHE A 165 2.22 2.19 -12.09
N ARG A 166 1.24 2.94 -12.59
CA ARG A 166 1.50 3.95 -13.63
C ARG A 166 2.47 5.04 -13.18
N GLY A 167 2.48 5.35 -11.89
CA GLY A 167 3.47 6.25 -11.30
C GLY A 167 4.88 5.66 -11.31
N MET A 168 5.03 4.33 -11.15
CA MET A 168 6.30 3.63 -11.27
C MET A 168 6.84 3.69 -12.71
N GLU A 169 5.99 3.40 -13.70
CA GLU A 169 6.34 3.49 -15.12
C GLU A 169 6.83 4.90 -15.50
N LYS A 170 6.12 5.94 -15.02
CA LYS A 170 6.53 7.34 -15.25
C LYS A 170 7.89 7.68 -14.63
N LYS A 171 8.32 6.94 -13.62
CA LYS A 171 9.65 7.07 -12.97
C LYS A 171 10.71 6.19 -13.62
N GLY A 172 10.41 5.59 -14.78
CA GLY A 172 11.34 4.78 -15.55
C GLY A 172 11.40 3.30 -15.17
N MET A 173 10.49 2.81 -14.31
CA MET A 173 10.39 1.38 -14.03
C MET A 173 9.67 0.69 -15.19
N GLU A 174 10.28 -0.33 -15.75
CA GLU A 174 9.64 -1.19 -16.75
C GLU A 174 8.75 -2.22 -16.06
N ILE A 175 7.46 -2.27 -16.47
CA ILE A 175 6.49 -3.24 -15.97
C ILE A 175 5.94 -4.02 -17.15
N HIS A 176 6.16 -5.33 -17.17
CA HIS A 176 5.63 -6.23 -18.18
C HIS A 176 4.19 -6.63 -17.81
N TRP A 177 3.22 -6.04 -18.50
CA TRP A 177 1.82 -6.27 -18.21
C TRP A 177 1.31 -7.54 -18.88
N ILE A 178 0.64 -8.39 -18.09
CA ILE A 178 -0.05 -9.59 -18.56
C ILE A 178 -1.54 -9.43 -18.30
N ASP A 179 -2.35 -9.70 -19.34
CA ASP A 179 -3.80 -9.83 -19.21
C ASP A 179 -4.22 -11.30 -19.18
N PRO A 180 -4.52 -11.88 -18.01
CA PRO A 180 -4.89 -13.29 -17.91
C PRO A 180 -6.20 -13.66 -18.63
N SER A 181 -7.00 -12.66 -19.05
CA SER A 181 -8.22 -12.90 -19.82
C SER A 181 -7.94 -13.16 -21.30
N GLN A 182 -6.79 -12.73 -21.80
CA GLN A 182 -6.36 -12.86 -23.18
C GLN A 182 -5.19 -13.85 -23.33
N ASP A 183 -4.34 -13.94 -22.33
CA ASP A 183 -3.21 -14.86 -22.30
C ASP A 183 -3.67 -16.24 -21.80
N LYS A 184 -3.65 -17.23 -22.69
CA LYS A 184 -4.07 -18.61 -22.37
C LYS A 184 -3.08 -19.35 -21.48
N ASN A 185 -1.80 -18.95 -21.48
CA ASN A 185 -0.71 -19.57 -20.74
C ASN A 185 0.18 -18.50 -20.07
N PRO A 186 -0.30 -17.74 -19.08
CA PRO A 186 0.48 -16.70 -18.44
C PRO A 186 1.78 -17.21 -17.79
N GLU A 187 1.78 -18.47 -17.33
CA GLU A 187 2.99 -19.12 -16.80
C GLU A 187 4.09 -19.29 -17.84
N GLU A 188 3.75 -19.74 -19.05
CA GLU A 188 4.71 -19.89 -20.15
C GLU A 188 5.23 -18.53 -20.61
N THR A 189 4.35 -17.52 -20.65
CA THR A 189 4.74 -16.13 -20.96
C THR A 189 5.76 -15.62 -19.96
N ILE A 190 5.53 -15.80 -18.65
CA ILE A 190 6.47 -15.43 -17.60
C ILE A 190 7.79 -16.20 -17.72
N GLN A 191 7.71 -17.51 -17.94
CA GLN A 191 8.92 -18.33 -18.11
C GLN A 191 9.76 -17.93 -19.33
N SER A 192 9.11 -17.51 -20.43
CA SER A 192 9.83 -17.01 -21.60
C SER A 192 10.55 -15.70 -21.30
N MET A 193 9.95 -14.79 -20.55
CA MET A 193 10.57 -13.53 -20.12
C MET A 193 11.83 -13.77 -19.26
N LEU A 194 11.77 -14.77 -18.36
CA LEU A 194 12.91 -15.13 -17.48
C LEU A 194 14.07 -15.82 -18.21
N LYS A 195 13.84 -16.38 -19.41
CA LYS A 195 14.90 -17.10 -20.18
C LYS A 195 15.63 -16.21 -21.16
N HIS A 196 15.14 -15.00 -21.41
CA HIS A 196 15.73 -14.06 -22.38
C HIS A 196 16.65 -13.02 -21.73
N GLU A 197 16.96 -13.18 -20.44
CA GLU A 197 18.08 -12.56 -19.75
C GLU A 197 19.27 -13.56 -19.68
#